data_17b6a5a6cadcd242aadc0ad42732ed0a
#
_entry.id   17b6a5a6cadcd242aadc0ad42732ed0a
#
_cell.length_a   1.000
_cell.length_b   1.000
_cell.length_c   1.000
_cell.angle_alpha   90.00
_cell.angle_beta   90.00
_cell.angle_gamma   90.00
#
_symmetry.space_group_name_H-M   'P 1'
#
loop_
_entity.id
_entity.type
_entity.pdbx_description
1 polymer ?
#
loop_
_entity_poly.entity_id
_entity_poly.type
_entity_poly.pdbx_seq_one_letter_code
_entity_poly.pdbx_strand_id
1 'polypeptide(L)'
;PPPVPPAEDIAPGAVIWSLFLALLLFAFHLVTGPATNAGEFFTSGVLDVGRVFEGEWWRVITALTLHADMAHVAANSAALIALGIATSQQLGPGLGWALGFAGGIGGNALEAWLAQPGRRSLGASTSVFAFLAILAALRFVSIWQHEGRPRAVWARSWLPLFAALGA
;
A
#
# COMPACT_ATOMS: atom_id res chain seq x y z
N PRO A 1 -0.91 34.22 -17.18
CA PRO A 1 -0.50 32.95 -16.58
C PRO A 1 0.10 32.06 -17.68
N PRO A 2 1.16 31.31 -17.43
CA PRO A 2 1.70 30.38 -18.40
C PRO A 2 0.63 29.35 -18.78
N PRO A 3 0.64 28.81 -20.01
CA PRO A 3 -0.30 27.78 -20.41
C PRO A 3 -0.14 26.54 -19.52
N VAL A 4 -1.28 25.96 -19.12
CA VAL A 4 -1.27 24.70 -18.37
C VAL A 4 -0.67 23.64 -19.30
N PRO A 5 0.39 22.91 -18.85
CA PRO A 5 0.94 21.85 -19.67
C PRO A 5 -0.15 20.82 -19.98
N PRO A 6 -0.15 20.21 -21.18
CA PRO A 6 -1.10 19.16 -21.51
C PRO A 6 -1.01 18.04 -20.46
N ALA A 7 -2.16 17.45 -20.11
CA ALA A 7 -2.19 16.30 -19.24
C ALA A 7 -1.35 15.18 -19.87
N GLU A 8 -0.36 14.68 -19.12
CA GLU A 8 0.42 13.56 -19.61
C GLU A 8 -0.47 12.32 -19.73
N ASP A 9 -0.41 11.64 -20.86
CA ASP A 9 -1.15 10.40 -21.08
C ASP A 9 -0.73 9.34 -20.08
N ILE A 10 -1.72 8.62 -19.54
CA ILE A 10 -1.46 7.53 -18.60
C ILE A 10 -0.73 6.41 -19.34
N ALA A 11 0.47 6.07 -18.89
CA ALA A 11 1.25 5.00 -19.48
C ALA A 11 0.47 3.66 -19.42
N PRO A 12 0.22 2.98 -20.55
CA PRO A 12 -0.56 1.74 -20.56
C PRO A 12 -0.02 0.67 -19.59
N GLY A 13 1.30 0.58 -19.45
CA GLY A 13 1.94 -0.33 -18.50
C GLY A 13 1.58 -0.06 -17.04
N ALA A 14 1.40 1.21 -16.65
CA ALA A 14 0.97 1.55 -15.28
C ALA A 14 -0.43 1.01 -15.00
N VAL A 15 -1.35 1.14 -15.96
CA VAL A 15 -2.73 0.63 -15.84
C VAL A 15 -2.74 -0.89 -15.82
N ILE A 16 -2.09 -1.53 -16.79
CA ILE A 16 -2.09 -3.00 -16.94
C ILE A 16 -1.55 -3.67 -15.69
N TRP A 17 -0.39 -3.24 -15.18
CA TRP A 17 0.21 -3.84 -13.99
C TRP A 17 -0.63 -3.60 -12.74
N SER A 18 -1.21 -2.42 -12.57
CA SER A 18 -2.04 -2.13 -11.40
C SER A 18 -3.34 -2.95 -11.40
N LEU A 19 -3.99 -3.07 -12.54
CA LEU A 19 -5.16 -3.94 -12.68
C LEU A 19 -4.81 -5.41 -12.46
N PHE A 20 -3.72 -5.88 -13.06
CA PHE A 20 -3.30 -7.28 -12.94
C PHE A 20 -3.02 -7.65 -11.48
N LEU A 21 -2.24 -6.85 -10.74
CA LEU A 21 -1.88 -7.15 -9.36
C LEU A 21 -3.09 -7.05 -8.41
N ALA A 22 -3.96 -6.08 -8.61
CA ALA A 22 -5.19 -5.95 -7.83
C ALA A 22 -6.16 -7.11 -8.11
N LEU A 23 -6.28 -7.54 -9.37
CA LEU A 23 -7.10 -8.69 -9.76
C LEU A 23 -6.54 -9.99 -9.18
N LEU A 24 -5.22 -10.15 -9.17
CA LEU A 24 -4.55 -11.30 -8.56
C LEU A 24 -4.83 -11.36 -7.06
N LEU A 25 -4.76 -10.23 -6.36
CA LEU A 25 -5.08 -10.14 -4.95
C LEU A 25 -6.55 -10.51 -4.68
N PHE A 26 -7.46 -9.98 -5.49
CA PHE A 26 -8.89 -10.29 -5.40
C PHE A 26 -9.18 -11.76 -5.68
N ALA A 27 -8.58 -12.33 -6.73
CA ALA A 27 -8.71 -13.75 -7.07
C ALA A 27 -8.15 -14.65 -5.96
N PHE A 28 -7.03 -14.25 -5.33
CA PHE A 28 -6.48 -14.98 -4.20
C PHE A 28 -7.45 -14.98 -3.00
N HIS A 29 -8.16 -13.89 -2.75
CA HIS A 29 -9.19 -13.86 -1.71
C HIS A 29 -10.36 -14.81 -1.99
N LEU A 30 -10.73 -15.04 -3.26
CA LEU A 30 -11.75 -16.03 -3.62
C LEU A 30 -11.31 -17.47 -3.28
N VAL A 31 -9.99 -17.72 -3.28
CA VAL A 31 -9.42 -19.04 -2.91
C VAL A 31 -9.29 -19.17 -1.39
N THR A 32 -8.80 -18.13 -0.71
CA THR A 32 -8.56 -18.17 0.75
C THR A 32 -9.84 -18.01 1.56
N GLY A 33 -10.85 -17.35 0.99
CA GLY A 33 -12.10 -17.01 1.67
C GLY A 33 -11.95 -15.91 2.72
N PRO A 34 -13.02 -15.64 3.47
CA PRO A 34 -13.02 -14.65 4.54
C PRO A 34 -12.36 -15.18 5.82
N ALA A 35 -11.86 -14.26 6.66
CA ALA A 35 -11.20 -14.58 7.93
C ALA A 35 -12.11 -15.36 8.92
N THR A 36 -13.43 -15.23 8.78
CA THR A 36 -14.41 -16.00 9.59
C THR A 36 -14.34 -17.51 9.37
N ASN A 37 -13.83 -17.96 8.22
CA ASN A 37 -13.68 -19.38 7.92
C ASN A 37 -12.40 -19.99 8.53
N ALA A 38 -11.50 -19.17 9.10
CA ALA A 38 -10.29 -19.55 9.83
C ALA A 38 -9.48 -20.72 9.18
N GLY A 39 -9.45 -20.77 7.84
CA GLY A 39 -8.77 -21.83 7.09
C GLY A 39 -7.26 -21.82 7.27
N GLU A 40 -6.59 -22.81 6.69
CA GLU A 40 -5.14 -23.00 6.80
C GLU A 40 -4.34 -21.76 6.32
N PHE A 41 -4.80 -21.07 5.28
CA PHE A 41 -4.19 -19.84 4.80
C PHE A 41 -4.11 -18.74 5.88
N PHE A 42 -5.18 -18.60 6.69
CA PHE A 42 -5.21 -17.61 7.76
C PHE A 42 -4.34 -18.03 8.95
N THR A 43 -4.41 -19.30 9.35
CA THR A 43 -3.61 -19.81 10.48
C THR A 43 -2.12 -19.73 10.19
N SER A 44 -1.70 -19.91 8.93
CA SER A 44 -0.31 -19.92 8.51
C SER A 44 0.20 -18.58 8.00
N GLY A 45 -0.69 -17.68 7.53
CA GLY A 45 -0.29 -16.48 6.79
C GLY A 45 -0.63 -15.15 7.43
N VAL A 46 -1.56 -15.07 8.39
CA VAL A 46 -1.88 -13.82 9.09
C VAL A 46 -0.68 -13.32 9.88
N LEU A 47 -0.46 -12.01 9.94
CA LEU A 47 0.52 -11.44 10.84
C LEU A 47 0.12 -11.73 12.28
N ASP A 48 0.85 -12.59 12.92
CA ASP A 48 0.73 -12.93 14.35
C ASP A 48 2.04 -12.55 15.02
N VAL A 49 2.01 -11.54 15.86
CA VAL A 49 3.22 -10.94 16.44
C VAL A 49 4.04 -11.95 17.21
N GLY A 50 3.38 -12.82 18.01
CA GLY A 50 4.08 -13.87 18.77
C GLY A 50 4.84 -14.82 17.84
N ARG A 51 4.18 -15.30 16.80
CA ARG A 51 4.77 -16.25 15.85
C ARG A 51 5.88 -15.65 14.99
N VAL A 52 5.82 -14.36 14.66
CA VAL A 52 6.92 -13.67 13.98
C VAL A 52 8.20 -13.73 14.81
N PHE A 53 8.12 -13.51 16.15
CA PHE A 53 9.26 -13.62 17.04
C PHE A 53 9.70 -15.07 17.32
N GLU A 54 8.82 -16.04 17.07
CA GLU A 54 9.16 -17.48 17.08
C GLU A 54 9.83 -17.94 15.78
N GLY A 55 10.05 -17.02 14.82
CA GLY A 55 10.77 -17.28 13.57
C GLY A 55 9.89 -17.39 12.32
N GLU A 56 8.56 -17.21 12.43
CA GLU A 56 7.63 -17.25 11.28
C GLU A 56 7.60 -15.90 10.55
N TRP A 57 8.77 -15.39 10.14
CA TRP A 57 8.95 -14.05 9.54
C TRP A 57 8.18 -13.85 8.22
N TRP A 58 7.85 -14.93 7.49
CA TRP A 58 7.08 -14.82 6.24
C TRP A 58 5.71 -14.16 6.45
N ARG A 59 5.18 -14.15 7.66
CA ARG A 59 3.90 -13.55 8.02
C ARG A 59 3.85 -12.05 7.75
N VAL A 60 4.98 -11.34 7.79
CA VAL A 60 5.04 -9.92 7.43
C VAL A 60 4.76 -9.69 5.94
N ILE A 61 4.96 -10.72 5.11
CA ILE A 61 4.71 -10.70 3.67
C ILE A 61 3.32 -11.27 3.37
N THR A 62 3.02 -12.46 3.86
CA THR A 62 1.79 -13.17 3.54
C THR A 62 0.53 -12.47 4.05
N ALA A 63 0.63 -11.75 5.16
CA ALA A 63 -0.48 -10.96 5.69
C ALA A 63 -1.01 -9.93 4.70
N LEU A 64 -0.17 -9.39 3.80
CA LEU A 64 -0.58 -8.44 2.76
C LEU A 64 -1.56 -9.06 1.75
N THR A 65 -1.56 -10.36 1.59
CA THR A 65 -2.40 -11.07 0.62
C THR A 65 -3.73 -11.56 1.19
N LEU A 66 -3.87 -11.60 2.50
CA LEU A 66 -5.06 -12.08 3.20
C LEU A 66 -6.00 -10.92 3.56
N HIS A 67 -7.31 -11.14 3.46
CA HIS A 67 -8.31 -10.10 3.76
C HIS A 67 -9.45 -10.66 4.61
N ALA A 68 -9.99 -9.82 5.50
CA ALA A 68 -11.04 -10.22 6.43
C ALA A 68 -12.31 -10.67 5.70
N ASP A 69 -12.68 -9.92 4.67
CA ASP A 69 -13.91 -10.13 3.91
C ASP A 69 -13.82 -9.50 2.51
N MET A 70 -14.89 -9.65 1.74
CA MET A 70 -15.01 -9.16 0.38
C MET A 70 -14.91 -7.63 0.28
N ALA A 71 -15.50 -6.89 1.22
CA ALA A 71 -15.47 -5.43 1.21
C ALA A 71 -14.04 -4.94 1.45
N HIS A 72 -13.30 -5.59 2.36
CA HIS A 72 -11.91 -5.26 2.68
C HIS A 72 -10.97 -5.48 1.47
N VAL A 73 -11.08 -6.63 0.79
CA VAL A 73 -10.25 -6.88 -0.41
C VAL A 73 -10.62 -5.95 -1.55
N ALA A 74 -11.91 -5.65 -1.74
CA ALA A 74 -12.37 -4.74 -2.79
C ALA A 74 -11.85 -3.32 -2.57
N ALA A 75 -11.92 -2.81 -1.33
CA ALA A 75 -11.40 -1.49 -0.97
C ALA A 75 -9.88 -1.39 -1.18
N ASN A 76 -9.12 -2.38 -0.72
CA ASN A 76 -7.68 -2.43 -0.93
C ASN A 76 -7.32 -2.54 -2.42
N SER A 77 -8.03 -3.38 -3.19
CA SER A 77 -7.80 -3.52 -4.63
C SER A 77 -8.06 -2.21 -5.37
N ALA A 78 -9.16 -1.51 -5.07
CA ALA A 78 -9.46 -0.22 -5.67
C ALA A 78 -8.39 0.84 -5.32
N ALA A 79 -7.95 0.91 -4.07
CA ALA A 79 -6.88 1.80 -3.64
C ALA A 79 -5.55 1.47 -4.33
N LEU A 80 -5.17 0.19 -4.41
CA LEU A 80 -3.96 -0.26 -5.08
C LEU A 80 -3.98 0.03 -6.59
N ILE A 81 -5.13 -0.07 -7.26
CA ILE A 81 -5.25 0.35 -8.67
C ILE A 81 -4.95 1.83 -8.80
N ALA A 82 -5.65 2.68 -8.06
CA ALA A 82 -5.52 4.12 -8.17
C ALA A 82 -4.10 4.61 -7.82
N LEU A 83 -3.58 4.18 -6.66
CA LEU A 83 -2.28 4.60 -6.16
C LEU A 83 -1.13 3.93 -6.91
N GLY A 84 -1.30 2.68 -7.33
CA GLY A 84 -0.35 1.96 -8.17
C GLY A 84 -0.17 2.62 -9.53
N ILE A 85 -1.25 3.05 -10.20
CA ILE A 85 -1.19 3.83 -11.43
C ILE A 85 -0.44 5.15 -11.16
N ALA A 86 -0.87 5.93 -10.16
CA ALA A 86 -0.28 7.22 -9.85
C ALA A 86 1.23 7.13 -9.53
N THR A 87 1.64 6.14 -8.75
CA THR A 87 3.05 5.91 -8.42
C THR A 87 3.85 5.40 -9.62
N SER A 88 3.24 4.51 -10.41
CA SER A 88 3.87 3.97 -11.62
C SER A 88 4.10 5.04 -12.69
N GLN A 89 3.26 6.05 -12.77
CA GLN A 89 3.47 7.20 -13.66
C GLN A 89 4.70 8.02 -13.27
N GLN A 90 4.99 8.12 -11.98
CA GLN A 90 6.13 8.90 -11.48
C GLN A 90 7.47 8.12 -11.51
N LEU A 91 7.41 6.82 -11.22
CA LEU A 91 8.60 5.99 -10.99
C LEU A 91 8.77 4.84 -12.00
N GLY A 92 7.79 4.66 -12.88
CA GLY A 92 7.66 3.45 -13.66
C GLY A 92 7.01 2.30 -12.87
N PRO A 93 6.34 1.35 -13.57
CA PRO A 93 5.57 0.29 -12.90
C PRO A 93 6.44 -0.63 -12.03
N GLY A 94 7.63 -0.99 -12.48
CA GLY A 94 8.52 -1.88 -11.73
C GLY A 94 8.95 -1.30 -10.38
N LEU A 95 9.54 -0.10 -10.39
CA LEU A 95 10.02 0.55 -9.17
C LEU A 95 8.87 1.00 -8.27
N GLY A 96 7.80 1.56 -8.84
CA GLY A 96 6.63 2.00 -8.08
C GLY A 96 6.04 0.87 -7.25
N TRP A 97 5.77 -0.28 -7.88
CA TRP A 97 5.21 -1.44 -7.18
C TRP A 97 6.20 -2.10 -6.21
N ALA A 98 7.49 -2.19 -6.57
CA ALA A 98 8.52 -2.72 -5.67
C ALA A 98 8.60 -1.91 -4.38
N LEU A 99 8.59 -0.58 -4.46
CA LEU A 99 8.61 0.30 -3.28
C LEU A 99 7.31 0.21 -2.48
N GLY A 100 6.15 0.14 -3.14
CA GLY A 100 4.86 -0.02 -2.46
C GLY A 100 4.78 -1.33 -1.65
N PHE A 101 5.22 -2.44 -2.23
CA PHE A 101 5.29 -3.72 -1.51
C PHE A 101 6.37 -3.72 -0.42
N ALA A 102 7.56 -3.22 -0.70
CA ALA A 102 8.63 -3.12 0.31
C ALA A 102 8.17 -2.27 1.50
N GLY A 103 7.48 -1.16 1.25
CA GLY A 103 6.89 -0.33 2.29
C GLY A 103 5.79 -1.04 3.08
N GLY A 104 4.96 -1.85 2.42
CA GLY A 104 3.95 -2.68 3.08
C GLY A 104 4.58 -3.75 3.99
N ILE A 105 5.60 -4.46 3.49
CA ILE A 105 6.36 -5.44 4.27
C ILE A 105 7.06 -4.77 5.46
N GLY A 106 7.71 -3.63 5.23
CA GLY A 106 8.34 -2.84 6.28
C GLY A 106 7.35 -2.33 7.32
N GLY A 107 6.14 -1.93 6.90
CA GLY A 107 5.05 -1.54 7.78
C GLY A 107 4.59 -2.68 8.68
N ASN A 108 4.39 -3.87 8.11
CA ASN A 108 4.04 -5.07 8.88
C ASN A 108 5.18 -5.50 9.84
N ALA A 109 6.43 -5.40 9.41
CA ALA A 109 7.58 -5.67 10.28
C ALA A 109 7.65 -4.66 11.44
N LEU A 110 7.40 -3.39 11.18
CA LEU A 110 7.34 -2.35 12.20
C LEU A 110 6.18 -2.58 13.17
N GLU A 111 4.99 -2.96 12.67
CA GLU A 111 3.85 -3.36 13.50
C GLU A 111 4.23 -4.53 14.42
N ALA A 112 4.84 -5.58 13.88
CA ALA A 112 5.29 -6.72 14.66
C ALA A 112 6.26 -6.32 15.77
N TRP A 113 7.16 -5.37 15.49
CA TRP A 113 8.15 -4.90 16.45
C TRP A 113 7.56 -4.02 17.57
N LEU A 114 6.55 -3.21 17.25
CA LEU A 114 5.94 -2.25 18.18
C LEU A 114 4.75 -2.81 18.94
N ALA A 115 4.07 -3.82 18.41
CA ALA A 115 2.84 -4.34 18.97
C ALA A 115 3.08 -5.38 20.07
N GLN A 116 2.07 -5.57 20.92
CA GLN A 116 2.11 -6.59 21.96
C GLN A 116 1.89 -8.00 21.38
N PRO A 117 2.48 -9.06 21.99
CA PRO A 117 2.16 -10.44 21.66
C PRO A 117 0.65 -10.71 21.69
N GLY A 118 0.14 -11.46 20.72
CA GLY A 118 -1.31 -11.71 20.55
C GLY A 118 -1.99 -10.74 19.57
N ARG A 119 -1.34 -9.65 19.18
CA ARG A 119 -1.83 -8.80 18.09
C ARG A 119 -1.77 -9.59 16.78
N ARG A 120 -2.88 -9.53 16.02
CA ARG A 120 -3.00 -10.09 14.68
C ARG A 120 -3.50 -9.03 13.71
N SER A 121 -2.93 -9.01 12.50
CA SER A 121 -3.38 -8.13 11.41
C SER A 121 -3.25 -8.82 10.05
N LEU A 122 -3.99 -8.31 9.09
CA LEU A 122 -4.02 -8.80 7.72
C LEU A 122 -4.55 -7.70 6.79
N GLY A 123 -4.25 -7.82 5.50
CA GLY A 123 -4.70 -6.91 4.46
C GLY A 123 -3.56 -6.14 3.81
N ALA A 124 -3.79 -5.72 2.58
CA ALA A 124 -2.84 -4.92 1.81
C ALA A 124 -2.78 -3.43 2.24
N SER A 125 -3.49 -3.05 3.30
CA SER A 125 -3.61 -1.66 3.75
C SER A 125 -2.26 -1.01 4.07
N THR A 126 -1.31 -1.74 4.64
CA THR A 126 0.06 -1.24 4.86
C THR A 126 0.76 -0.87 3.55
N SER A 127 0.57 -1.64 2.47
CA SER A 127 1.03 -1.26 1.14
C SER A 127 0.28 -0.06 0.59
N VAL A 128 -1.03 0.05 0.80
CA VAL A 128 -1.82 1.24 0.41
C VAL A 128 -1.25 2.50 1.07
N PHE A 129 -0.99 2.46 2.38
CA PHE A 129 -0.35 3.58 3.08
C PHE A 129 1.08 3.84 2.60
N ALA A 130 1.84 2.81 2.23
CA ALA A 130 3.17 2.98 1.65
C ALA A 130 3.10 3.74 0.31
N PHE A 131 2.18 3.39 -0.59
CA PHE A 131 1.95 4.12 -1.84
C PHE A 131 1.59 5.59 -1.61
N LEU A 132 0.70 5.87 -0.65
CA LEU A 132 0.35 7.24 -0.26
C LEU A 132 1.58 8.01 0.24
N ALA A 133 2.41 7.39 1.08
CA ALA A 133 3.63 8.00 1.59
C ALA A 133 4.65 8.29 0.48
N ILE A 134 4.81 7.37 -0.48
CA ILE A 134 5.68 7.56 -1.65
C ILE A 134 5.20 8.77 -2.47
N LEU A 135 3.92 8.85 -2.80
CA LEU A 135 3.36 9.96 -3.56
C LEU A 135 3.51 11.30 -2.81
N ALA A 136 3.27 11.30 -1.49
CA ALA A 136 3.49 12.49 -0.66
C ALA A 136 4.96 12.92 -0.65
N ALA A 137 5.90 11.96 -0.54
CA ALA A 137 7.33 12.23 -0.59
C ALA A 137 7.77 12.79 -1.94
N LEU A 138 7.30 12.21 -3.05
CA LEU A 138 7.57 12.70 -4.40
C LEU A 138 7.04 14.12 -4.59
N ARG A 139 5.83 14.38 -4.13
CA ARG A 139 5.24 15.72 -4.16
C ARG A 139 6.02 16.72 -3.32
N PHE A 140 6.44 16.30 -2.11
CA PHE A 140 7.27 17.11 -1.24
C PHE A 140 8.58 17.52 -1.94
N VAL A 141 9.31 16.56 -2.50
CA VAL A 141 10.58 16.82 -3.21
C VAL A 141 10.36 17.76 -4.40
N SER A 142 9.33 17.54 -5.19
CA SER A 142 8.98 18.40 -6.33
C SER A 142 8.75 19.86 -5.90
N ILE A 143 7.93 20.08 -4.87
CA ILE A 143 7.64 21.45 -4.39
C ILE A 143 8.89 22.07 -3.77
N TRP A 144 9.69 21.29 -3.02
CA TRP A 144 10.95 21.78 -2.45
C TRP A 144 11.90 22.29 -3.53
N GLN A 145 12.05 21.55 -4.60
CA GLN A 145 12.92 21.94 -5.71
C GLN A 145 12.45 23.22 -6.43
N HIS A 146 11.13 23.43 -6.51
CA HIS A 146 10.57 24.58 -7.24
C HIS A 146 10.35 25.82 -6.37
N GLU A 147 9.95 25.69 -5.12
CA GLU A 147 9.54 26.83 -4.27
C GLU A 147 10.53 27.20 -3.17
N GLY A 148 11.42 26.30 -2.77
CA GLY A 148 12.45 26.54 -1.75
C GLY A 148 11.95 26.91 -0.34
N ARG A 149 10.65 26.76 -0.05
CA ARG A 149 10.00 27.16 1.21
C ARG A 149 9.59 25.97 2.07
N PRO A 150 10.39 25.55 3.07
CA PRO A 150 10.17 24.28 3.78
C PRO A 150 8.81 24.15 4.48
N ARG A 151 8.30 25.22 5.12
CA ARG A 151 7.07 25.12 5.92
C ARG A 151 5.78 24.98 5.11
N ALA A 152 5.66 25.72 4.00
CA ALA A 152 4.50 25.63 3.11
C ALA A 152 4.48 24.30 2.34
N VAL A 153 5.66 23.78 2.00
CA VAL A 153 5.87 22.50 1.34
C VAL A 153 5.38 21.36 2.23
N TRP A 154 5.77 21.35 3.51
CA TRP A 154 5.35 20.34 4.48
C TRP A 154 3.83 20.20 4.56
N ALA A 155 3.14 21.30 4.79
CA ALA A 155 1.68 21.31 4.92
C ALA A 155 0.98 20.76 3.66
N ARG A 156 1.42 21.18 2.46
CA ARG A 156 0.79 20.76 1.18
C ARG A 156 1.08 19.31 0.79
N SER A 157 2.25 18.79 1.14
CA SER A 157 2.67 17.44 0.74
C SER A 157 2.01 16.34 1.59
N TRP A 158 1.74 16.64 2.86
CA TRP A 158 1.19 15.67 3.80
C TRP A 158 -0.33 15.76 3.96
N LEU A 159 -0.96 16.81 3.40
CA LEU A 159 -2.42 16.99 3.47
C LEU A 159 -3.21 15.75 2.99
N PRO A 160 -2.86 15.08 1.87
CA PRO A 160 -3.56 13.88 1.43
C PRO A 160 -3.45 12.70 2.42
N LEU A 161 -2.31 12.56 3.09
CA LEU A 161 -2.10 11.53 4.13
C LEU A 161 -2.96 11.78 5.36
N PHE A 162 -3.02 13.03 5.83
CA PHE A 162 -3.88 13.37 6.97
C PHE A 162 -5.37 13.24 6.65
N ALA A 163 -5.77 13.58 5.43
CA ALA A 163 -7.15 13.39 4.99
C ALA A 163 -7.54 11.90 4.92
N ALA A 164 -6.63 11.01 4.52
CA ALA A 164 -6.86 9.58 4.47
C ALA A 164 -6.88 8.91 5.86
N LEU A 165 -6.20 9.51 6.86
CA LEU A 165 -6.16 9.00 8.23
C LEU A 165 -7.34 9.49 9.09
N GLY A 166 -8.04 10.53 8.65
CA GLY A 166 -9.16 11.14 9.36
C GLY A 166 -10.54 10.72 8.86
N ALA A 167 -10.60 9.85 7.84
CA ALA A 167 -11.82 9.28 7.28
C ALA A 167 -12.01 7.83 7.74
#